data_b48e6de27aefbee31ba0e2415656b296
#
_entry.id   b48e6de27aefbee31ba0e2415656b296
#
_cell.length_a   1.000
_cell.length_b   1.000
_cell.length_c   1.000
_cell.angle_alpha   90.00
_cell.angle_beta   90.00
_cell.angle_gamma   90.00
#
_symmetry.space_group_name_H-M   'P 1'
#
loop_
_entity.id
_entity.type
_entity.pdbx_description
1 polymer ?
#
loop_
_entity_poly.entity_id
_entity_poly.type
_entity_poly.pdbx_seq_one_letter_code
_entity_poly.pdbx_strand_id
1 'polypeptide(L)'
;MRIEQKFSALCALAMLAQIFTLGSIPFEITEPWDKLWHLLAYSALTLLLWIATDGRRPVLVVGAVMVLGALDELRQAFLPLRSADSMDFFADLCAAIVTASALTFFARGKAKPCAESSPR
;
A
#
# COMPACT_ATOMS: atom_id res chain seq x y z
N MET A 1 10.13 14.11 -12.05
CA MET A 1 8.94 13.78 -11.22
C MET A 1 7.89 14.86 -11.41
N ARG A 2 6.69 14.45 -11.83
CA ARG A 2 5.53 15.36 -11.96
C ARG A 2 5.07 15.80 -10.55
N ILE A 3 4.32 16.92 -10.49
CA ILE A 3 3.80 17.45 -9.21
C ILE A 3 2.96 16.40 -8.47
N GLU A 4 2.11 15.67 -9.20
CA GLU A 4 1.28 14.58 -8.67
C GLU A 4 2.10 13.48 -7.98
N GLN A 5 3.24 13.12 -8.57
CA GLN A 5 4.13 12.10 -8.00
C GLN A 5 4.80 12.58 -6.70
N LYS A 6 5.22 13.84 -6.67
CA LYS A 6 5.81 14.45 -5.46
C LYS A 6 4.78 14.53 -4.34
N PHE A 7 3.57 14.98 -4.68
CA PHE A 7 2.47 15.07 -3.72
C PHE A 7 2.08 13.68 -3.19
N SER A 8 1.97 12.68 -4.06
CA SER A 8 1.67 11.30 -3.67
C SER A 8 2.75 10.69 -2.78
N ALA A 9 4.03 10.95 -3.08
CA ALA A 9 5.14 10.51 -2.25
C ALA A 9 5.10 11.16 -0.85
N LEU A 10 4.78 12.45 -0.78
CA LEU A 10 4.63 13.15 0.49
C LEU A 10 3.45 12.58 1.31
N CYS A 11 2.31 12.32 0.67
CA CYS A 11 1.16 11.68 1.31
C CYS A 11 1.50 10.27 1.81
N ALA A 12 2.27 9.49 1.04
CA ALA A 12 2.73 8.18 1.47
C ALA A 12 3.62 8.25 2.71
N LEU A 13 4.54 9.21 2.76
CA LEU A 13 5.39 9.45 3.95
C LEU A 13 4.56 9.89 5.16
N ALA A 14 3.61 10.79 4.98
CA ALA A 14 2.71 11.22 6.06
C ALA A 14 1.86 10.03 6.57
N MET A 15 1.36 9.20 5.69
CA MET A 15 0.60 8.02 6.03
C MET A 15 1.44 6.98 6.78
N LEU A 16 2.68 6.76 6.35
CA LEU A 16 3.63 5.92 7.08
C LEU A 16 3.89 6.45 8.49
N ALA A 17 4.13 7.75 8.63
CA ALA A 17 4.29 8.37 9.94
C ALA A 17 3.06 8.14 10.82
N GLN A 18 1.84 8.22 10.27
CA GLN A 18 0.60 7.94 11.00
C GLN A 18 0.50 6.46 11.41
N ILE A 19 0.78 5.51 10.53
CA ILE A 19 0.76 4.08 10.83
C ILE A 19 1.70 3.80 12.02
N PHE A 20 2.93 4.30 11.95
CA PHE A 20 3.93 4.08 12.99
C PHE A 20 3.65 4.82 14.30
N THR A 21 3.03 6.00 14.28
CA THR A 21 2.69 6.75 15.49
C THR A 21 1.40 6.27 16.13
N LEU A 22 0.33 6.13 15.38
CA LEU A 22 -0.96 5.66 15.90
C LEU A 22 -0.90 4.20 16.32
N GLY A 23 -0.17 3.35 15.57
CA GLY A 23 0.08 1.98 15.96
C GLY A 23 0.89 1.83 17.26
N SER A 24 1.51 2.89 17.77
CA SER A 24 2.22 2.90 19.06
C SER A 24 1.32 3.23 20.25
N ILE A 25 0.10 3.70 20.01
CA ILE A 25 -0.84 4.02 21.09
C ILE A 25 -1.41 2.70 21.62
N PRO A 26 -1.44 2.51 22.95
CA PRO A 26 -1.98 1.31 23.57
C PRO A 26 -3.52 1.31 23.50
N PHE A 27 -4.04 1.10 22.31
CA PHE A 27 -5.47 1.01 22.04
C PHE A 27 -5.76 -0.32 21.35
N GLU A 28 -6.52 -1.19 21.99
CA GLU A 28 -6.96 -2.43 21.38
C GLU A 28 -8.14 -2.17 20.44
N ILE A 29 -7.92 -2.39 19.15
CA ILE A 29 -9.01 -2.52 18.19
C ILE A 29 -9.38 -4.00 18.16
N THR A 30 -10.63 -4.33 18.46
CA THR A 30 -11.11 -5.70 18.46
C THR A 30 -11.27 -6.24 17.04
N GLU A 31 -10.99 -7.53 16.83
CA GLU A 31 -11.31 -8.21 15.59
C GLU A 31 -12.83 -8.12 15.25
N PRO A 32 -13.21 -7.97 14.00
CA PRO A 32 -12.41 -7.98 12.76
C PRO A 32 -11.93 -6.60 12.30
N TRP A 33 -12.18 -5.53 13.08
CA TRP A 33 -11.90 -4.15 12.71
C TRP A 33 -10.42 -3.86 12.56
N ASP A 34 -9.59 -4.55 13.33
CA ASP A 34 -8.15 -4.45 13.24
C ASP A 34 -7.65 -4.83 11.84
N LYS A 35 -8.02 -5.99 11.35
CA LYS A 35 -7.68 -6.47 10.00
C LYS A 35 -8.23 -5.58 8.88
N LEU A 36 -9.40 -5.00 9.08
CA LEU A 36 -9.96 -4.05 8.12
C LEU A 36 -9.12 -2.76 8.05
N TRP A 37 -8.61 -2.28 9.19
CA TRP A 37 -7.69 -1.15 9.24
C TRP A 37 -6.40 -1.43 8.47
N HIS A 38 -5.79 -2.58 8.66
CA HIS A 38 -4.62 -3.02 7.91
C HIS A 38 -4.90 -3.04 6.41
N LEU A 39 -5.97 -3.70 5.99
CA LEU A 39 -6.38 -3.74 4.58
C LEU A 39 -6.54 -2.35 3.96
N LEU A 40 -7.24 -1.44 4.62
CA LEU A 40 -7.48 -0.10 4.12
C LEU A 40 -6.20 0.74 4.09
N ALA A 41 -5.43 0.74 5.18
CA ALA A 41 -4.22 1.51 5.29
C ALA A 41 -3.17 1.07 4.26
N TYR A 42 -2.93 -0.22 4.13
CA TYR A 42 -1.92 -0.74 3.22
C TYR A 42 -2.37 -0.72 1.75
N SER A 43 -3.69 -0.80 1.47
CA SER A 43 -4.23 -0.52 0.13
C SER A 43 -4.00 0.94 -0.27
N ALA A 44 -4.30 1.88 0.62
CA ALA A 44 -4.07 3.31 0.35
C ALA A 44 -2.57 3.62 0.19
N LEU A 45 -1.71 3.05 1.03
CA LEU A 45 -0.26 3.19 0.91
C LEU A 45 0.25 2.64 -0.43
N THR A 46 -0.25 1.47 -0.85
CA THR A 46 0.09 0.88 -2.14
C THR A 46 -0.33 1.77 -3.30
N LEU A 47 -1.54 2.34 -3.26
CA LEU A 47 -2.03 3.29 -4.26
C LEU A 47 -1.12 4.53 -4.35
N LEU A 48 -0.77 5.12 -3.22
CA LEU A 48 0.10 6.30 -3.16
C LEU A 48 1.50 6.01 -3.73
N LEU A 49 2.10 4.89 -3.38
CA LEU A 49 3.40 4.48 -3.91
C LEU A 49 3.33 4.12 -5.40
N TRP A 50 2.22 3.53 -5.84
CA TRP A 50 1.99 3.24 -7.25
C TRP A 50 1.92 4.54 -8.08
N ILE A 51 1.20 5.56 -7.62
CA ILE A 51 1.16 6.89 -8.26
C ILE A 51 2.53 7.55 -8.22
N ALA A 52 3.23 7.51 -7.09
CA ALA A 52 4.57 8.10 -6.94
C ALA A 52 5.59 7.49 -7.92
N THR A 53 5.43 6.20 -8.26
CA THR A 53 6.29 5.49 -9.24
C THR A 53 5.76 5.52 -10.67
N ASP A 54 4.69 6.27 -10.93
CA ASP A 54 4.02 6.34 -12.24
C ASP A 54 3.52 4.97 -12.74
N GLY A 55 3.22 4.06 -11.83
CA GLY A 55 2.79 2.69 -12.14
C GLY A 55 3.84 1.82 -12.84
N ARG A 56 5.08 2.30 -12.96
CA ARG A 56 6.13 1.62 -13.73
C ARG A 56 6.81 0.47 -12.98
N ARG A 57 6.65 0.41 -11.67
CA ARG A 57 7.37 -0.53 -10.80
C ARG A 57 6.46 -1.25 -9.81
N PRO A 58 5.38 -1.93 -10.27
CA PRO A 58 4.40 -2.54 -9.37
C PRO A 58 5.01 -3.56 -8.41
N VAL A 59 5.95 -4.38 -8.87
CA VAL A 59 6.64 -5.38 -8.05
C VAL A 59 7.47 -4.71 -6.94
N LEU A 60 8.13 -3.60 -7.25
CA LEU A 60 8.90 -2.83 -6.26
C LEU A 60 7.99 -2.20 -5.21
N VAL A 61 6.82 -1.71 -5.61
CA VAL A 61 5.81 -1.17 -4.71
C VAL A 61 5.30 -2.24 -3.75
N VAL A 62 4.91 -3.41 -4.26
CA VAL A 62 4.49 -4.54 -3.42
C VAL A 62 5.59 -4.96 -2.46
N GLY A 63 6.82 -5.09 -2.94
CA GLY A 63 7.98 -5.44 -2.10
C GLY A 63 8.24 -4.42 -1.00
N ALA A 64 8.15 -3.12 -1.30
CA ALA A 64 8.31 -2.06 -0.30
C ALA A 64 7.22 -2.12 0.77
N VAL A 65 5.95 -2.28 0.35
CA VAL A 65 4.81 -2.39 1.27
C VAL A 65 4.94 -3.63 2.15
N MET A 66 5.39 -4.75 1.60
CA MET A 66 5.63 -5.98 2.36
C MET A 66 6.72 -5.80 3.43
N VAL A 67 7.81 -5.11 3.11
CA VAL A 67 8.87 -4.79 4.09
C VAL A 67 8.33 -3.87 5.18
N LEU A 68 7.53 -2.87 4.83
CA LEU A 68 6.93 -1.94 5.79
C LEU A 68 5.93 -2.65 6.71
N GLY A 69 5.10 -3.56 6.20
CA GLY A 69 4.21 -4.38 7.00
C GLY A 69 4.98 -5.27 7.98
N ALA A 70 6.03 -5.95 7.51
CA ALA A 70 6.88 -6.76 8.38
C ALA A 70 7.56 -5.93 9.49
N LEU A 71 8.00 -4.71 9.18
CA LEU A 71 8.58 -3.79 10.16
C LEU A 71 7.55 -3.31 11.18
N ASP A 72 6.31 -3.08 10.75
CA ASP A 72 5.23 -2.70 11.65
C ASP A 72 4.90 -3.84 12.62
N GLU A 73 4.77 -5.07 12.14
CA GLU A 73 4.57 -6.26 12.98
C GLU A 73 5.72 -6.46 13.96
N LEU A 74 6.97 -6.36 13.48
CA LEU A 74 8.14 -6.46 14.34
C LEU A 74 8.13 -5.40 15.44
N ARG A 75 7.76 -4.17 15.11
CA ARG A 75 7.62 -3.09 16.10
C ARG A 75 6.53 -3.39 17.12
N GLN A 76 5.37 -3.89 16.68
CA GLN A 76 4.25 -4.24 17.55
C GLN A 76 4.61 -5.34 18.55
N ALA A 77 5.48 -6.28 18.17
CA ALA A 77 6.00 -7.31 19.08
C ALA A 77 6.75 -6.76 20.30
N PHE A 78 7.28 -5.53 20.20
CA PHE A 78 7.99 -4.87 21.32
C PHE A 78 7.14 -3.87 22.09
N LEU A 79 5.88 -3.66 21.72
CA LEU A 79 4.99 -2.71 22.38
C LEU A 79 4.20 -3.41 23.51
N PRO A 80 4.09 -2.79 24.70
CA PRO A 80 3.21 -3.30 25.74
C PRO A 80 1.75 -3.26 25.26
N LEU A 81 0.98 -4.26 25.61
CA LEU A 81 -0.44 -4.41 25.26
C LEU A 81 -0.74 -4.63 23.75
N ARG A 82 0.30 -4.89 22.95
CA ARG A 82 0.15 -5.31 21.56
C ARG A 82 0.81 -6.67 21.35
N SER A 83 0.17 -7.52 20.59
CA SER A 83 0.74 -8.78 20.09
C SER A 83 0.94 -8.66 18.60
N ALA A 84 2.12 -9.01 18.09
CA ALA A 84 2.32 -9.17 16.67
C ALA A 84 1.40 -10.32 16.19
N ASP A 85 0.59 -10.04 15.18
CA ASP A 85 -0.29 -11.03 14.57
C ASP A 85 0.12 -11.25 13.11
N SER A 86 0.61 -12.44 12.81
CA SER A 86 0.98 -12.81 11.45
C SER A 86 -0.17 -12.66 10.46
N MET A 87 -1.43 -12.71 10.92
CA MET A 87 -2.61 -12.49 10.07
C MET A 87 -2.72 -11.05 9.60
N ASP A 88 -2.25 -10.07 10.39
CA ASP A 88 -2.21 -8.66 10.00
C ASP A 88 -1.18 -8.45 8.90
N PHE A 89 -0.01 -9.08 9.00
CA PHE A 89 0.97 -9.08 7.91
C PHE A 89 0.41 -9.70 6.62
N PHE A 90 -0.34 -10.81 6.72
CA PHE A 90 -1.00 -11.38 5.55
C PHE A 90 -2.08 -10.46 4.97
N ALA A 91 -2.82 -9.74 5.79
CA ALA A 91 -3.79 -8.75 5.34
C ALA A 91 -3.10 -7.61 4.57
N ASP A 92 -1.97 -7.10 5.07
CA ASP A 92 -1.15 -6.07 4.41
C ASP A 92 -0.63 -6.55 3.04
N LEU A 93 -0.11 -7.78 3.00
CA LEU A 93 0.37 -8.39 1.76
C LEU A 93 -0.74 -8.57 0.73
N CYS A 94 -1.90 -9.08 1.15
CA CYS A 94 -3.08 -9.21 0.28
C CYS A 94 -3.53 -7.84 -0.25
N ALA A 95 -3.60 -6.83 0.62
CA ALA A 95 -3.94 -5.46 0.25
C ALA A 95 -2.99 -4.92 -0.83
N ALA A 96 -1.68 -5.10 -0.65
CA ALA A 96 -0.67 -4.65 -1.59
C ALA A 96 -0.79 -5.36 -2.96
N ILE A 97 -0.89 -6.69 -2.96
CA ILE A 97 -0.98 -7.48 -4.19
C ILE A 97 -2.26 -7.15 -4.97
N VAL A 98 -3.41 -7.17 -4.30
CA VAL A 98 -4.71 -6.92 -4.96
C VAL A 98 -4.75 -5.50 -5.51
N THR A 99 -4.35 -4.50 -4.73
CA THR A 99 -4.35 -3.09 -5.15
C THR A 99 -3.40 -2.87 -6.33
N ALA A 100 -2.15 -3.31 -6.24
CA ALA A 100 -1.17 -3.13 -7.31
C ALA A 100 -1.59 -3.87 -8.60
N SER A 101 -2.15 -5.07 -8.48
CA SER A 101 -2.64 -5.86 -9.62
C SER A 101 -3.82 -5.17 -10.31
N ALA A 102 -4.80 -4.71 -9.55
CA ALA A 102 -5.95 -3.99 -10.06
C ALA A 102 -5.53 -2.70 -10.79
N LEU A 103 -4.69 -1.88 -10.15
CA LEU A 103 -4.19 -0.64 -10.74
C LEU A 103 -3.41 -0.89 -12.05
N THR A 104 -2.56 -1.91 -12.07
CA THR A 104 -1.79 -2.27 -13.25
C THR A 104 -2.69 -2.78 -14.38
N PHE A 105 -3.70 -3.57 -14.05
CA PHE A 105 -4.68 -4.06 -15.03
C PHE A 105 -5.45 -2.91 -15.67
N PHE A 106 -6.00 -2.00 -14.88
CA PHE A 106 -6.75 -0.85 -15.41
C PHE A 106 -5.87 0.13 -16.18
N ALA A 107 -4.61 0.34 -15.76
CA ALA A 107 -3.68 1.19 -16.49
C ALA A 107 -3.36 0.62 -17.88
N ARG A 108 -3.15 -0.69 -17.98
CA ARG A 108 -2.90 -1.37 -19.28
C ARG A 108 -4.12 -1.34 -20.20
N GLY A 109 -5.33 -1.42 -19.65
CA GLY A 109 -6.56 -1.33 -20.42
C GLY A 109 -6.75 0.03 -21.09
N LYS A 110 -6.29 1.10 -20.45
CA LYS A 110 -6.34 2.48 -20.99
C LYS A 110 -5.23 2.75 -22.03
N ALA A 111 -4.18 1.96 -22.03
CA ALA A 111 -3.02 2.14 -22.93
C ALA A 111 -3.15 1.43 -24.29
N LYS A 112 -4.30 0.83 -24.62
CA LYS A 112 -4.56 0.31 -25.97
C LYS A 112 -4.95 1.46 -26.87
N PRO A 113 -4.05 1.93 -27.76
CA PRO A 113 -4.35 3.01 -28.68
C PRO A 113 -4.97 2.47 -29.96
N CYS A 114 -5.61 3.38 -30.65
CA CYS A 114 -5.81 3.38 -32.07
C CYS A 114 -4.56 2.87 -32.84
N ALA A 115 -4.47 1.59 -33.02
CA ALA A 115 -3.71 1.05 -34.12
C ALA A 115 -4.71 0.82 -35.23
N GLU A 116 -4.43 1.52 -36.33
CA GLU A 116 -4.90 1.20 -37.67
C GLU A 116 -6.12 1.97 -38.18
N SER A 117 -5.84 3.09 -38.78
CA SER A 117 -6.37 3.39 -40.12
C SER A 117 -5.33 4.22 -40.87
N SER A 118 -4.35 3.56 -41.46
CA SER A 118 -3.68 4.09 -42.65
C SER A 118 -4.45 3.57 -43.85
N PRO A 119 -5.25 4.38 -44.54
CA PRO A 119 -5.72 4.05 -45.88
C PRO A 119 -4.57 4.31 -46.86
N ARG A 120 -4.27 3.33 -47.63
CA ARG A 120 -3.43 3.46 -48.82
C ARG A 120 -4.13 4.28 -49.87
#